data_9b4356e0342b11d70431d555d26fbe8d
#
_entry.id   9b4356e0342b11d70431d555d26fbe8d
#
_cell.length_a   1.000
_cell.length_b   1.000
_cell.length_c   1.000
_cell.angle_alpha   90.00
_cell.angle_beta   90.00
_cell.angle_gamma   90.00
#
_symmetry.space_group_name_H-M   'P 1'
#
loop_
_entity.id
_entity.type
_entity.pdbx_description
1 polymer ?
#
loop_
_entity_poly.entity_id
_entity_poly.type
_entity_poly.pdbx_seq_one_letter_code
_entity_poly.pdbx_strand_id
1 'polypeptide(L)'
;HAHILPGIDDGAEDMYDTLEMARMAVDSGVDKIIATPHCNIPGMYGNYFGKEYIDKYESVVRAIREENIPIEILPGMEVFSTEDLPDLIVDHKIMPLNQSRYILMEFSFDEDPEFADIILKRVAAVGAKPVIAHAERYEFIQDYPQIAYRWYKRGYVIQANKGSFLGRFGSMAKRTADSLLRHNLIMAIASDAHSPL
;
A
#
# COMPACT_ATOMS: atom_id res chain seq x y z
N HIS A 1 -2.93 4.21 3.36
CA HIS A 1 -1.95 3.96 2.31
C HIS A 1 -1.75 5.25 1.54
N ALA A 2 -0.53 5.82 1.61
CA ALA A 2 -0.12 7.03 0.89
C ALA A 2 1.42 7.14 0.86
N HIS A 3 1.95 7.69 -0.24
CA HIS A 3 3.39 7.88 -0.50
C HIS A 3 3.80 9.27 -0.03
N ILE A 4 3.74 9.48 1.29
CA ILE A 4 3.91 10.79 1.93
C ILE A 4 5.33 11.07 2.42
N LEU A 5 6.26 10.08 2.39
CA LEU A 5 7.65 10.29 2.78
C LEU A 5 8.43 10.98 1.65
N PRO A 6 9.07 12.13 1.91
CA PRO A 6 9.60 12.97 0.84
C PRO A 6 10.85 12.38 0.18
N GLY A 7 10.84 12.33 -1.17
CA GLY A 7 12.00 11.97 -1.99
C GLY A 7 12.56 10.57 -1.76
N ILE A 8 11.72 9.61 -1.38
CA ILE A 8 12.10 8.21 -1.17
C ILE A 8 11.60 7.31 -2.31
N ASP A 9 10.50 7.69 -2.93
CA ASP A 9 9.87 7.00 -4.06
C ASP A 9 9.26 8.03 -5.04
N ASP A 10 8.23 7.65 -5.80
CA ASP A 10 7.49 8.51 -6.73
C ASP A 10 6.32 9.27 -6.08
N GLY A 11 6.27 9.29 -4.76
CA GLY A 11 5.31 10.05 -3.97
C GLY A 11 5.71 11.52 -3.79
N ALA A 12 5.58 12.06 -2.57
CA ALA A 12 5.96 13.43 -2.24
C ALA A 12 7.41 13.72 -2.67
N GLU A 13 7.62 14.76 -3.48
CA GLU A 13 8.97 15.11 -3.96
C GLU A 13 9.83 15.69 -2.83
N ASP A 14 9.21 16.50 -1.97
CA ASP A 14 9.87 17.16 -0.86
C ASP A 14 8.94 17.31 0.36
N MET A 15 9.45 17.98 1.41
CA MET A 15 8.69 18.20 2.63
C MET A 15 7.49 19.13 2.43
N TYR A 16 7.54 20.02 1.45
CA TYR A 16 6.40 20.87 1.13
C TYR A 16 5.21 20.03 0.63
N ASP A 17 5.45 19.14 -0.31
CA ASP A 17 4.43 18.20 -0.81
C ASP A 17 3.87 17.32 0.32
N THR A 18 4.75 16.80 1.18
CA THR A 18 4.36 16.02 2.37
C THR A 18 3.36 16.79 3.23
N LEU A 19 3.67 18.06 3.55
CA LEU A 19 2.82 18.89 4.40
C LEU A 19 1.50 19.24 3.71
N GLU A 20 1.51 19.52 2.42
CA GLU A 20 0.29 19.78 1.64
C GLU A 20 -0.60 18.53 1.56
N MET A 21 -0.03 17.35 1.30
CA MET A 21 -0.76 16.07 1.34
C MET A 21 -1.41 15.84 2.71
N ALA A 22 -0.68 16.15 3.79
CA ALA A 22 -1.20 16.03 5.14
C ALA A 22 -2.37 17.00 5.41
N ARG A 23 -2.26 18.27 4.99
CA ARG A 23 -3.34 19.27 5.13
C ARG A 23 -4.59 18.84 4.35
N MET A 24 -4.42 18.40 3.10
CA MET A 24 -5.54 17.92 2.28
C MET A 24 -6.22 16.68 2.88
N ALA A 25 -5.46 15.80 3.52
CA ALA A 25 -6.00 14.66 4.24
C ALA A 25 -6.86 15.12 5.42
N VAL A 26 -6.37 16.06 6.23
CA VAL A 26 -7.13 16.66 7.35
C VAL A 26 -8.42 17.33 6.85
N ASP A 27 -8.33 18.12 5.79
CA ASP A 27 -9.49 18.79 5.18
C ASP A 27 -10.53 17.79 4.66
N SER A 28 -10.08 16.58 4.33
CA SER A 28 -10.93 15.45 3.93
C SER A 28 -11.45 14.61 5.11
N GLY A 29 -11.15 15.00 6.35
CA GLY A 29 -11.59 14.32 7.56
C GLY A 29 -10.74 13.12 7.96
N VAL A 30 -9.50 13.02 7.44
CA VAL A 30 -8.54 11.98 7.81
C VAL A 30 -7.72 12.44 9.01
N ASP A 31 -7.64 11.60 10.05
CA ASP A 31 -6.87 11.86 11.27
C ASP A 31 -5.58 11.02 11.38
N LYS A 32 -5.45 9.99 10.53
CA LYS A 32 -4.27 9.11 10.49
C LYS A 32 -3.92 8.70 9.08
N ILE A 33 -2.63 8.72 8.75
CA ILE A 33 -2.07 8.19 7.51
C ILE A 33 -1.05 7.10 7.84
N ILE A 34 -1.13 5.95 7.19
CA ILE A 34 0.00 5.02 7.16
C ILE A 34 0.86 5.42 5.97
N ALA A 35 2.09 5.87 6.25
CA ALA A 35 3.09 6.13 5.23
C ALA A 35 3.56 4.80 4.65
N THR A 36 3.37 4.61 3.36
CA THR A 36 3.63 3.34 2.67
C THR A 36 4.46 3.59 1.41
N PRO A 37 5.72 4.06 1.57
CA PRO A 37 6.59 4.22 0.41
C PRO A 37 6.83 2.88 -0.26
N HIS A 38 7.05 2.91 -1.57
CA HIS A 38 7.46 1.74 -2.34
C HIS A 38 8.73 1.13 -1.78
N CYS A 39 8.73 -0.19 -1.64
CA CYS A 39 9.86 -0.99 -1.17
C CYS A 39 10.04 -2.22 -2.05
N ASN A 40 11.29 -2.65 -2.24
CA ASN A 40 11.63 -3.88 -2.94
C ASN A 40 11.22 -3.91 -4.43
N ILE A 41 11.11 -2.74 -5.10
CA ILE A 41 10.92 -2.69 -6.55
C ILE A 41 12.28 -2.88 -7.25
N PRO A 42 12.49 -3.99 -7.97
CA PRO A 42 13.78 -4.30 -8.57
C PRO A 42 14.28 -3.20 -9.52
N GLY A 43 15.49 -2.72 -9.27
CA GLY A 43 16.13 -1.70 -10.10
C GLY A 43 15.61 -0.26 -9.91
N MET A 44 14.63 -0.04 -9.03
CA MET A 44 14.03 1.27 -8.77
C MET A 44 14.13 1.66 -7.29
N TYR A 45 13.38 0.99 -6.41
CA TYR A 45 13.25 1.37 -5.00
C TYR A 45 13.61 0.20 -4.09
N GLY A 46 14.76 0.28 -3.41
CA GLY A 46 15.10 -0.64 -2.33
C GLY A 46 14.25 -0.36 -1.09
N ASN A 47 14.47 0.80 -0.51
CA ASN A 47 13.73 1.40 0.63
C ASN A 47 13.45 0.45 1.80
N TYR A 48 14.36 -0.50 2.04
CA TYR A 48 14.20 -1.46 3.12
C TYR A 48 14.21 -0.77 4.50
N PHE A 49 13.53 -1.40 5.47
CA PHE A 49 13.53 -0.91 6.84
C PHE A 49 14.96 -0.82 7.39
N GLY A 50 15.34 0.39 7.77
CA GLY A 50 16.68 0.73 8.23
C GLY A 50 16.82 2.22 8.51
N LYS A 51 18.06 2.66 8.68
CA LYS A 51 18.33 4.05 9.10
C LYS A 51 17.74 5.10 8.16
N GLU A 52 17.84 4.92 6.86
CA GLU A 52 17.33 5.89 5.87
C GLU A 52 15.81 6.05 5.97
N TYR A 53 15.08 4.93 6.02
CA TYR A 53 13.63 4.95 6.23
C TYR A 53 13.27 5.64 7.55
N ILE A 54 13.93 5.29 8.64
CA ILE A 54 13.67 5.84 9.97
C ILE A 54 13.90 7.34 9.98
N ASP A 55 15.04 7.82 9.48
CA ASP A 55 15.38 9.25 9.41
C ASP A 55 14.32 10.05 8.63
N LYS A 56 13.85 9.51 7.47
CA LYS A 56 12.80 10.12 6.68
C LYS A 56 11.46 10.17 7.43
N TYR A 57 11.04 9.04 7.98
CA TYR A 57 9.80 8.93 8.75
C TYR A 57 9.79 9.91 9.95
N GLU A 58 10.87 9.94 10.74
CA GLU A 58 10.97 10.83 11.88
C GLU A 58 11.00 12.31 11.48
N SER A 59 11.60 12.64 10.33
CA SER A 59 11.59 14.00 9.81
C SER A 59 10.17 14.48 9.48
N VAL A 60 9.34 13.60 8.87
CA VAL A 60 7.94 13.89 8.58
C VAL A 60 7.13 14.07 9.86
N VAL A 61 7.25 13.14 10.81
CA VAL A 61 6.53 13.23 12.10
C VAL A 61 6.88 14.53 12.83
N ARG A 62 8.15 14.96 12.78
CA ARG A 62 8.60 16.23 13.37
C ARG A 62 7.98 17.42 12.66
N ALA A 63 8.05 17.48 11.32
CA ALA A 63 7.51 18.59 10.53
C ALA A 63 5.99 18.74 10.71
N ILE A 64 5.23 17.62 10.71
CA ILE A 64 3.79 17.62 11.01
C ILE A 64 3.47 18.25 12.37
N ARG A 65 4.28 17.93 13.39
CA ARG A 65 4.14 18.49 14.74
C ARG A 65 4.48 19.98 14.78
N GLU A 66 5.58 20.39 14.15
CA GLU A 66 6.03 21.79 14.10
C GLU A 66 5.00 22.69 13.39
N GLU A 67 4.38 22.18 12.33
CA GLU A 67 3.33 22.86 11.57
C GLU A 67 1.94 22.76 12.23
N ASN A 68 1.81 22.09 13.36
CA ASN A 68 0.56 21.88 14.09
C ASN A 68 -0.56 21.27 13.23
N ILE A 69 -0.21 20.36 12.29
CA ILE A 69 -1.20 19.68 11.47
C ILE A 69 -1.82 18.53 12.31
N PRO A 70 -3.14 18.50 12.52
CA PRO A 70 -3.79 17.53 13.42
C PRO A 70 -3.96 16.15 12.77
N ILE A 71 -2.86 15.52 12.39
CA ILE A 71 -2.84 14.20 11.77
C ILE A 71 -1.71 13.35 12.37
N GLU A 72 -1.97 12.07 12.54
CA GLU A 72 -0.98 11.09 12.97
C GLU A 72 -0.41 10.35 11.76
N ILE A 73 0.92 10.32 11.64
CA ILE A 73 1.62 9.52 10.62
C ILE A 73 2.09 8.23 11.26
N LEU A 74 1.66 7.10 10.71
CA LEU A 74 2.00 5.74 11.14
C LEU A 74 2.99 5.10 10.16
N PRO A 75 3.92 4.26 10.63
CA PRO A 75 4.91 3.63 9.74
C PRO A 75 4.30 2.45 8.96
N GLY A 76 4.82 2.20 7.77
CA GLY A 76 4.49 1.08 6.91
C GLY A 76 5.29 1.11 5.63
N MET A 77 5.06 0.16 4.75
CA MET A 77 5.64 0.08 3.40
C MET A 77 4.64 -0.57 2.46
N GLU A 78 4.64 -0.15 1.20
CA GLU A 78 4.07 -0.93 0.10
C GLU A 78 5.18 -1.74 -0.55
N VAL A 79 5.07 -3.06 -0.46
CA VAL A 79 6.18 -3.95 -0.81
C VAL A 79 5.90 -4.68 -2.11
N PHE A 80 6.78 -4.50 -3.08
CA PHE A 80 6.72 -5.27 -4.31
C PHE A 80 7.04 -6.74 -4.05
N SER A 81 6.20 -7.61 -4.56
CA SER A 81 6.19 -9.03 -4.24
C SER A 81 7.17 -9.82 -5.12
N THR A 82 8.34 -10.12 -4.58
CA THR A 82 9.36 -10.97 -5.18
C THR A 82 9.41 -12.34 -4.52
N GLU A 83 10.13 -13.30 -5.12
CA GLU A 83 10.28 -14.65 -4.55
C GLU A 83 10.90 -14.67 -3.16
N ASP A 84 11.79 -13.73 -2.85
CA ASP A 84 12.50 -13.62 -1.57
C ASP A 84 11.77 -12.77 -0.52
N LEU A 85 10.60 -12.21 -0.85
CA LEU A 85 9.82 -11.39 0.10
C LEU A 85 9.58 -12.07 1.46
N PRO A 86 9.26 -13.39 1.55
CA PRO A 86 9.13 -14.04 2.85
C PRO A 86 10.40 -13.99 3.69
N ASP A 87 11.57 -14.12 3.06
CA ASP A 87 12.87 -14.06 3.73
C ASP A 87 13.17 -12.63 4.21
N LEU A 88 12.88 -11.61 3.38
CA LEU A 88 12.99 -10.20 3.76
C LEU A 88 12.11 -9.84 4.97
N ILE A 89 10.93 -10.44 5.10
CA ILE A 89 10.05 -10.27 6.26
C ILE A 89 10.69 -10.89 7.51
N VAL A 90 11.21 -12.12 7.42
CA VAL A 90 11.88 -12.82 8.52
C VAL A 90 13.14 -12.06 8.96
N ASP A 91 13.88 -11.48 8.03
CA ASP A 91 15.09 -10.69 8.28
C ASP A 91 14.79 -9.26 8.77
N HIS A 92 13.54 -8.94 9.04
CA HIS A 92 13.09 -7.61 9.48
C HIS A 92 13.48 -6.46 8.55
N LYS A 93 13.55 -6.73 7.24
CA LYS A 93 13.81 -5.72 6.21
C LYS A 93 12.57 -4.96 5.77
N ILE A 94 11.39 -5.46 6.14
CA ILE A 94 10.09 -4.90 5.76
C ILE A 94 9.42 -4.32 7.00
N MET A 95 8.95 -3.06 6.92
CA MET A 95 8.12 -2.44 7.95
C MET A 95 6.66 -2.81 7.71
N PRO A 96 6.04 -3.61 8.60
CA PRO A 96 4.62 -3.90 8.51
C PRO A 96 3.78 -2.63 8.75
N LEU A 97 2.53 -2.64 8.31
CA LEU A 97 1.60 -1.54 8.57
C LEU A 97 1.45 -1.31 10.08
N ASN A 98 1.88 -0.14 10.55
CA ASN A 98 1.83 0.28 11.95
C ASN A 98 2.42 -0.76 12.92
N GLN A 99 3.56 -1.34 12.57
CA GLN A 99 4.27 -2.35 13.39
C GLN A 99 3.40 -3.58 13.76
N SER A 100 2.39 -3.87 12.98
CA SER A 100 1.51 -5.01 13.15
C SER A 100 2.07 -6.25 12.41
N ARG A 101 1.24 -7.24 12.11
CA ARG A 101 1.60 -8.35 11.22
C ARG A 101 1.11 -8.18 9.79
N TYR A 102 0.44 -7.07 9.47
CA TYR A 102 -0.10 -6.81 8.14
C TYR A 102 0.98 -6.26 7.21
N ILE A 103 1.18 -6.90 6.07
CA ILE A 103 2.11 -6.48 5.01
C ILE A 103 1.30 -6.03 3.81
N LEU A 104 1.44 -4.78 3.40
CA LEU A 104 0.85 -4.26 2.18
C LEU A 104 1.71 -4.70 1.00
N MET A 105 1.13 -5.52 0.15
CA MET A 105 1.81 -6.20 -0.95
C MET A 105 1.25 -5.73 -2.28
N GLU A 106 2.14 -5.37 -3.20
CA GLU A 106 1.80 -5.12 -4.58
C GLU A 106 2.49 -6.12 -5.52
N PHE A 107 1.95 -6.25 -6.73
CA PHE A 107 2.45 -7.08 -7.82
C PHE A 107 2.51 -6.27 -9.11
N SER A 108 3.19 -6.79 -10.13
CA SER A 108 3.00 -6.26 -11.49
C SER A 108 1.52 -6.34 -11.89
N PHE A 109 1.03 -5.36 -12.65
CA PHE A 109 -0.39 -5.36 -13.05
C PHE A 109 -0.74 -6.52 -13.97
N ASP A 110 0.24 -7.01 -14.73
CA ASP A 110 0.19 -8.18 -15.63
C ASP A 110 0.78 -9.45 -15.02
N GLU A 111 0.91 -9.52 -13.68
CA GLU A 111 1.53 -10.65 -12.97
C GLU A 111 0.81 -11.97 -13.23
N ASP A 112 1.58 -13.06 -13.18
CA ASP A 112 1.02 -14.41 -13.19
C ASP A 112 0.23 -14.68 -11.88
N PRO A 113 -1.06 -14.99 -11.98
CA PRO A 113 -1.89 -15.25 -10.81
C PRO A 113 -1.42 -16.45 -9.98
N GLU A 114 -0.73 -17.43 -10.58
CA GLU A 114 -0.15 -18.57 -9.86
C GLU A 114 1.04 -18.11 -9.00
N PHE A 115 1.91 -17.29 -9.55
CA PHE A 115 3.01 -16.68 -8.79
C PHE A 115 2.47 -15.85 -7.62
N ALA A 116 1.50 -14.97 -7.87
CA ALA A 116 0.89 -14.16 -6.82
C ALA A 116 0.31 -15.04 -5.69
N ASP A 117 -0.42 -16.11 -6.04
CA ASP A 117 -1.01 -17.03 -5.07
C ASP A 117 0.05 -17.77 -4.23
N ILE A 118 1.18 -18.16 -4.86
CA ILE A 118 2.32 -18.80 -4.18
C ILE A 118 2.96 -17.84 -3.17
N ILE A 119 3.27 -16.61 -3.58
CA ILE A 119 3.93 -15.64 -2.70
C ILE A 119 3.05 -15.27 -1.53
N LEU A 120 1.75 -15.02 -1.74
CA LEU A 120 0.79 -14.75 -0.67
C LEU A 120 0.76 -15.88 0.37
N LYS A 121 0.78 -17.15 -0.07
CA LYS A 121 0.84 -18.30 0.83
C LYS A 121 2.14 -18.36 1.62
N ARG A 122 3.27 -18.09 0.96
CA ARG A 122 4.60 -18.10 1.62
C ARG A 122 4.71 -16.97 2.65
N VAL A 123 4.22 -15.77 2.33
CA VAL A 123 4.15 -14.65 3.28
C VAL A 123 3.24 -14.99 4.47
N ALA A 124 2.10 -15.61 4.24
CA ALA A 124 1.24 -16.07 5.32
C ALA A 124 1.89 -17.16 6.19
N ALA A 125 2.70 -18.05 5.60
CA ALA A 125 3.39 -19.13 6.30
C ALA A 125 4.46 -18.63 7.29
N VAL A 126 5.07 -17.46 7.04
CA VAL A 126 6.01 -16.82 7.99
C VAL A 126 5.29 -15.99 9.08
N GLY A 127 3.97 -16.07 9.17
CA GLY A 127 3.18 -15.43 10.23
C GLY A 127 2.68 -14.03 9.90
N ALA A 128 3.01 -13.49 8.73
CA ALA A 128 2.50 -12.22 8.25
C ALA A 128 1.06 -12.36 7.72
N LYS A 129 0.34 -11.26 7.65
CA LYS A 129 -1.00 -11.21 7.07
C LYS A 129 -1.00 -10.35 5.81
N PRO A 130 -1.16 -10.95 4.61
CA PRO A 130 -1.19 -10.22 3.36
C PRO A 130 -2.33 -9.21 3.30
N VAL A 131 -2.00 -7.99 2.87
CA VAL A 131 -2.94 -6.96 2.41
C VAL A 131 -2.62 -6.71 0.94
N ILE A 132 -3.52 -7.06 0.06
CA ILE A 132 -3.33 -6.91 -1.38
C ILE A 132 -3.69 -5.47 -1.76
N ALA A 133 -2.69 -4.68 -2.15
CA ALA A 133 -2.86 -3.30 -2.58
C ALA A 133 -3.64 -3.26 -3.89
N HIS A 134 -4.50 -2.25 -4.04
CA HIS A 134 -5.23 -1.91 -5.28
C HIS A 134 -5.61 -3.13 -6.14
N ALA A 135 -6.21 -4.15 -5.50
CA ALA A 135 -6.49 -5.46 -6.09
C ALA A 135 -7.30 -5.40 -7.41
N GLU A 136 -8.13 -4.38 -7.58
CA GLU A 136 -8.94 -4.14 -8.76
C GLU A 136 -8.12 -3.70 -9.99
N ARG A 137 -6.83 -3.39 -9.82
CA ARG A 137 -5.95 -2.95 -10.90
C ARG A 137 -5.21 -4.10 -11.58
N TYR A 138 -5.12 -5.27 -10.95
CA TYR A 138 -4.48 -6.44 -11.54
C TYR A 138 -5.33 -7.05 -12.66
N GLU A 139 -4.72 -7.28 -13.83
CA GLU A 139 -5.39 -7.81 -15.01
C GLU A 139 -6.04 -9.19 -14.71
N PHE A 140 -5.33 -10.05 -13.98
CA PHE A 140 -5.86 -11.37 -13.62
C PHE A 140 -7.05 -11.31 -12.66
N ILE A 141 -7.23 -10.26 -11.86
CA ILE A 141 -8.43 -10.04 -11.03
C ILE A 141 -9.55 -9.43 -11.88
N GLN A 142 -9.22 -8.56 -12.84
CA GLN A 142 -10.19 -8.01 -13.77
C GLN A 142 -10.83 -9.10 -14.63
N ASP A 143 -10.01 -10.06 -15.09
CA ASP A 143 -10.46 -11.19 -15.90
C ASP A 143 -11.14 -12.29 -15.05
N TYR A 144 -10.61 -12.54 -13.86
CA TYR A 144 -11.05 -13.63 -12.97
C TYR A 144 -11.28 -13.15 -11.52
N PRO A 145 -12.35 -12.37 -11.23
CA PRO A 145 -12.59 -11.79 -9.89
C PRO A 145 -12.72 -12.83 -8.77
N GLN A 146 -13.01 -14.10 -9.11
CA GLN A 146 -13.03 -15.20 -8.15
C GLN A 146 -11.67 -15.47 -7.48
N ILE A 147 -10.58 -14.96 -8.04
CA ILE A 147 -9.25 -15.01 -7.40
C ILE A 147 -9.28 -14.21 -6.09
N ALA A 148 -9.81 -12.98 -6.14
CA ALA A 148 -9.97 -12.14 -4.95
C ALA A 148 -10.86 -12.82 -3.89
N TYR A 149 -11.94 -13.50 -4.31
CA TYR A 149 -12.78 -14.27 -3.39
C TYR A 149 -12.00 -15.40 -2.70
N ARG A 150 -11.17 -16.15 -3.44
CA ARG A 150 -10.32 -17.19 -2.82
C ARG A 150 -9.35 -16.62 -1.80
N TRP A 151 -8.74 -15.49 -2.07
CA TRP A 151 -7.84 -14.80 -1.14
C TRP A 151 -8.57 -14.27 0.09
N TYR A 152 -9.74 -13.67 -0.11
CA TYR A 152 -10.64 -13.26 0.99
C TYR A 152 -10.98 -14.45 1.90
N LYS A 153 -11.32 -15.62 1.33
CA LYS A 153 -11.64 -16.85 2.09
C LYS A 153 -10.45 -17.40 2.89
N ARG A 154 -9.22 -17.10 2.48
CA ARG A 154 -7.99 -17.40 3.24
C ARG A 154 -7.70 -16.37 4.34
N GLY A 155 -8.51 -15.35 4.46
CA GLY A 155 -8.36 -14.29 5.46
C GLY A 155 -7.37 -13.19 5.04
N TYR A 156 -6.97 -13.12 3.77
CA TYR A 156 -6.17 -12.01 3.27
C TYR A 156 -7.04 -10.76 3.13
N VAL A 157 -6.43 -9.59 3.29
CA VAL A 157 -7.13 -8.31 3.17
C VAL A 157 -7.08 -7.84 1.72
N ILE A 158 -8.24 -7.55 1.15
CA ILE A 158 -8.36 -6.97 -0.19
C ILE A 158 -8.55 -5.47 -0.02
N GLN A 159 -7.58 -4.69 -0.51
CA GLN A 159 -7.65 -3.24 -0.57
C GLN A 159 -7.96 -2.80 -2.00
N ALA A 160 -8.80 -1.78 -2.15
CA ALA A 160 -9.05 -1.11 -3.42
C ALA A 160 -8.71 0.38 -3.32
N ASN A 161 -8.38 1.00 -4.45
CA ASN A 161 -8.10 2.42 -4.53
C ASN A 161 -9.39 3.23 -4.68
N LYS A 162 -9.51 4.32 -3.90
CA LYS A 162 -10.59 5.31 -4.03
C LYS A 162 -10.72 5.82 -5.47
N GLY A 163 -9.58 6.08 -6.13
CA GLY A 163 -9.51 6.55 -7.52
C GLY A 163 -10.17 5.60 -8.52
N SER A 164 -10.14 4.28 -8.27
CA SER A 164 -10.78 3.29 -9.14
C SER A 164 -12.30 3.45 -9.19
N PHE A 165 -12.95 3.66 -8.04
CA PHE A 165 -14.40 3.93 -7.97
C PHE A 165 -14.79 5.19 -8.71
N LEU A 166 -13.90 6.17 -8.76
CA LEU A 166 -14.07 7.44 -9.48
C LEU A 166 -13.69 7.34 -10.97
N GLY A 167 -13.22 6.17 -11.42
CA GLY A 167 -12.84 5.93 -12.83
C GLY A 167 -11.47 6.48 -13.23
N ARG A 168 -10.64 6.92 -12.28
CA ARG A 168 -9.31 7.51 -12.57
C ARG A 168 -8.34 6.52 -13.21
N PHE A 169 -8.49 5.22 -12.94
CA PHE A 169 -7.64 4.15 -13.45
C PHE A 169 -8.32 3.32 -14.57
N GLY A 170 -9.29 3.93 -15.24
CA GLY A 170 -9.96 3.33 -16.39
C GLY A 170 -11.20 2.50 -16.03
N SER A 171 -11.93 2.12 -17.06
CA SER A 171 -13.25 1.48 -16.91
C SER A 171 -13.19 0.05 -16.39
N MET A 172 -12.09 -0.69 -16.67
CA MET A 172 -11.91 -2.05 -16.17
C MET A 172 -11.70 -2.05 -14.66
N ALA A 173 -10.72 -1.25 -14.16
CA ALA A 173 -10.48 -1.10 -12.73
C ALA A 173 -11.75 -0.65 -11.98
N LYS A 174 -12.50 0.32 -12.54
CA LYS A 174 -13.77 0.76 -11.95
C LYS A 174 -14.79 -0.37 -11.85
N ARG A 175 -15.04 -1.09 -12.93
CA ARG A 175 -16.00 -2.23 -12.93
C ARG A 175 -15.60 -3.31 -11.94
N THR A 176 -14.30 -3.60 -11.86
CA THR A 176 -13.76 -4.59 -10.94
C THR A 176 -13.92 -4.13 -9.49
N ALA A 177 -13.55 -2.89 -9.17
CA ALA A 177 -13.77 -2.31 -7.84
C ALA A 177 -15.25 -2.36 -7.42
N ASP A 178 -16.15 -1.91 -8.30
CA ASP A 178 -17.60 -1.95 -8.06
C ASP A 178 -18.11 -3.39 -7.85
N SER A 179 -17.57 -4.35 -8.59
CA SER A 179 -17.92 -5.77 -8.46
C SER A 179 -17.43 -6.35 -7.14
N LEU A 180 -16.16 -6.14 -6.79
CA LEU A 180 -15.59 -6.62 -5.52
C LEU A 180 -16.32 -6.01 -4.32
N LEU A 181 -16.68 -4.74 -4.39
CA LEU A 181 -17.44 -4.05 -3.34
C LEU A 181 -18.84 -4.65 -3.16
N ARG A 182 -19.59 -4.86 -4.25
CA ARG A 182 -20.94 -5.47 -4.19
C ARG A 182 -20.94 -6.87 -3.61
N HIS A 183 -19.84 -7.61 -3.76
CA HIS A 183 -19.68 -8.94 -3.18
C HIS A 183 -19.05 -8.94 -1.77
N ASN A 184 -18.91 -7.75 -1.15
CA ASN A 184 -18.31 -7.58 0.18
C ASN A 184 -16.89 -8.19 0.31
N LEU A 185 -16.10 -8.12 -0.74
CA LEU A 185 -14.73 -8.63 -0.74
C LEU A 185 -13.71 -7.56 -0.36
N ILE A 186 -14.04 -6.28 -0.51
CA ILE A 186 -13.15 -5.17 -0.15
C ILE A 186 -13.23 -4.93 1.35
N MET A 187 -12.08 -4.97 2.01
CA MET A 187 -11.93 -4.78 3.45
C MET A 187 -11.31 -3.42 3.79
N ALA A 188 -10.66 -2.77 2.81
CA ALA A 188 -10.08 -1.45 2.94
C ALA A 188 -10.17 -0.68 1.62
N ILE A 189 -10.39 0.63 1.72
CA ILE A 189 -10.28 1.55 0.58
C ILE A 189 -9.22 2.57 0.94
N ALA A 190 -8.23 2.76 0.07
CA ALA A 190 -7.13 3.69 0.28
C ALA A 190 -7.12 4.81 -0.76
N SER A 191 -6.48 5.92 -0.44
CA SER A 191 -6.23 6.99 -1.41
C SER A 191 -5.17 6.60 -2.41
N ASP A 192 -4.13 5.93 -1.94
CA ASP A 192 -2.91 5.68 -2.72
C ASP A 192 -2.38 6.99 -3.31
N ALA A 193 -2.30 8.00 -2.44
CA ALA A 193 -1.94 9.36 -2.84
C ALA A 193 -0.43 9.48 -2.99
N HIS A 194 0.01 10.03 -4.13
CA HIS A 194 1.41 10.27 -4.48
C HIS A 194 1.77 11.75 -4.54
N SER A 195 0.77 12.63 -4.56
CA SER A 195 0.97 14.07 -4.67
C SER A 195 -0.17 14.84 -4.00
N PRO A 196 -0.01 16.16 -3.78
CA PRO A 196 -1.08 17.02 -3.29
C PRO A 196 -2.22 17.25 -4.30
N LEU A 197 -2.18 16.68 -5.52
CA LEU A 197 -3.15 16.92 -6.61
C LEU A 197 -4.14 15.78 -6.80
#